data_b089e0e8b69de0b22c0a9a259dd6dcfb
#
_entry.id   b089e0e8b69de0b22c0a9a259dd6dcfb
#
_cell.length_a   1.000
_cell.length_b   1.000
_cell.length_c   1.000
_cell.angle_alpha   90.00
_cell.angle_beta   90.00
_cell.angle_gamma   90.00
#
_symmetry.space_group_name_H-M   'P 1'
#
loop_
_entity.id
_entity.type
_entity.pdbx_description
1 polymer ?
#
loop_
_entity_poly.entity_id
_entity_poly.type
_entity_poly.pdbx_seq_one_letter_code
_entity_poly.pdbx_strand_id
1 'polypeptide(L)' 'MAIKTIQKLSDKLAKINESYTVNMYDNGYMIEASGRNKKGDYVTAKIMCTSIDEVVELVREAGEMDKDN' A
#
# COMPACT_ATOMS: atom_id res chain seq x y z
N MET A 1 -12.84 16.74 15.76
CA MET A 1 -12.88 16.03 14.47
C MET A 1 -11.93 14.84 14.51
N ALA A 2 -12.42 13.70 14.12
CA ALA A 2 -11.57 12.53 14.08
C ALA A 2 -10.65 12.62 12.86
N ILE A 3 -9.37 12.47 13.09
CA ILE A 3 -8.40 12.39 11.99
C ILE A 3 -8.25 10.92 11.65
N LYS A 4 -8.61 10.59 10.44
CA LYS A 4 -8.47 9.24 9.99
C LYS A 4 -7.01 8.99 9.66
N THR A 5 -6.41 8.04 10.33
CA THR A 5 -5.04 7.65 10.05
C THR A 5 -5.06 6.60 8.95
N ILE A 6 -4.52 6.95 7.80
CA ILE A 6 -4.39 6.02 6.69
C ILE A 6 -3.01 5.41 6.76
N GLN A 7 -2.96 4.09 6.78
CA GLN A 7 -1.70 3.37 6.76
C GLN A 7 -1.04 3.59 5.41
N LYS A 8 0.24 3.89 5.42
CA LYS A 8 0.98 4.16 4.19
C LYS A 8 1.80 2.95 3.79
N LEU A 9 2.02 2.81 2.50
CA LEU A 9 2.90 1.75 1.99
C LEU A 9 4.31 1.93 2.52
N SER A 10 4.78 3.16 2.64
CA SER A 10 6.12 3.45 3.13
C SER A 10 6.32 3.06 4.59
N ASP A 11 5.25 2.81 5.33
CA ASP A 11 5.36 2.29 6.70
C ASP A 11 5.88 0.86 6.71
N LYS A 12 5.66 0.13 5.62
CA LYS A 12 5.99 -1.29 5.53
C LYS A 12 7.06 -1.59 4.50
N LEU A 13 7.16 -0.77 3.45
CA LEU A 13 8.04 -1.04 2.31
C LEU A 13 8.95 0.17 2.06
N ALA A 14 10.23 -0.09 1.82
CA ALA A 14 11.14 0.93 1.33
C ALA A 14 11.13 0.96 -0.20
N LYS A 15 10.95 -0.21 -0.82
CA LYS A 15 10.84 -0.35 -2.27
C LYS A 15 9.66 -1.23 -2.58
N ILE A 16 8.97 -0.96 -3.68
CA ILE A 16 7.77 -1.70 -4.07
C ILE A 16 8.01 -2.41 -5.40
N ASN A 17 7.41 -3.58 -5.55
CA ASN A 17 7.40 -4.27 -6.84
C ASN A 17 6.65 -3.44 -7.86
N GLU A 18 6.89 -3.72 -9.14
CA GLU A 18 6.27 -2.96 -10.21
C GLU A 18 4.76 -3.21 -10.35
N SER A 19 4.25 -4.25 -9.69
CA SER A 19 2.82 -4.54 -9.74
C SER A 19 2.31 -4.86 -8.34
N TYR A 20 1.02 -4.65 -8.13
CA TYR A 20 0.34 -4.94 -6.88
C TYR A 20 -1.12 -5.20 -7.18
N THR A 21 -1.84 -5.71 -6.18
CA THR A 21 -3.24 -6.12 -6.36
C THR A 21 -4.14 -5.28 -5.47
N VAL A 22 -5.29 -4.90 -6.01
CA VAL A 22 -6.36 -4.29 -5.23
C VAL A 22 -7.54 -5.23 -5.26
N ASN A 23 -7.97 -5.68 -4.08
CA ASN A 23 -9.13 -6.55 -3.94
C ASN A 23 -10.32 -5.73 -3.47
N MET A 24 -11.48 -5.97 -4.05
CA MET A 24 -12.70 -5.27 -3.70
C MET A 24 -13.61 -6.18 -2.92
N TYR A 25 -14.07 -5.70 -1.77
CA TYR A 25 -14.99 -6.43 -0.90
C TYR A 25 -16.25 -5.60 -0.72
N ASP A 26 -17.30 -6.21 -0.18
CA ASP A 26 -18.57 -5.51 0.04
C ASP A 26 -18.42 -4.31 0.96
N ASN A 27 -17.51 -4.38 1.91
CA ASN A 27 -17.34 -3.35 2.94
C ASN A 27 -15.99 -2.63 2.89
N GLY A 28 -15.31 -2.71 1.76
CA GLY A 28 -14.03 -2.02 1.64
C GLY A 28 -13.13 -2.61 0.58
N TYR A 29 -11.88 -2.21 0.65
CA TYR A 29 -10.86 -2.61 -0.32
C TYR A 29 -9.61 -3.04 0.43
N MET A 30 -8.82 -3.92 -0.17
CA MET A 30 -7.50 -4.26 0.36
C MET A 30 -6.49 -4.13 -0.76
N ILE A 31 -5.44 -3.34 -0.50
CA ILE A 31 -4.31 -3.27 -1.42
C ILE A 31 -3.23 -4.20 -0.89
N GLU A 32 -2.70 -5.04 -1.77
CA GLU A 32 -1.67 -5.99 -1.43
C GLU A 32 -0.46 -5.73 -2.31
N ALA A 33 0.62 -5.28 -1.72
CA ALA A 33 1.83 -4.92 -2.43
C ALA A 33 3.03 -5.57 -1.77
N SER A 34 3.95 -6.04 -2.57
CA SER A 34 5.17 -6.67 -2.08
C SER A 34 6.37 -5.84 -2.47
N GLY A 35 7.46 -6.03 -1.75
CA GLY A 35 8.69 -5.32 -2.03
C GLY A 35 9.71 -5.57 -0.93
N ARG A 36 10.64 -4.63 -0.77
CA ARG A 36 11.68 -4.72 0.24
C ARG A 36 11.43 -3.71 1.35
N ASN A 37 11.61 -4.13 2.60
CA ASN A 37 11.53 -3.21 3.72
C ASN A 37 12.90 -2.53 3.92
N LYS A 38 13.02 -1.71 4.96
CA LYS A 38 14.26 -0.96 5.23
C LYS A 38 15.44 -1.86 5.53
N LYS A 39 15.16 -3.07 5.99
CA LYS A 39 16.21 -4.05 6.29
C LYS A 39 16.64 -4.84 5.05
N GLY A 40 15.94 -4.65 3.94
CA GLY A 40 16.23 -5.39 2.72
C GLY A 40 15.51 -6.72 2.59
N ASP A 41 14.63 -7.03 3.54
CA ASP A 41 13.84 -8.26 3.50
C ASP A 41 12.68 -8.13 2.54
N TYR A 42 12.35 -9.18 1.83
CA TYR A 42 11.18 -9.20 0.95
C TYR A 42 9.94 -9.45 1.79
N VAL A 43 9.01 -8.52 1.73
CA VAL A 43 7.79 -8.59 2.55
C VAL A 43 6.58 -8.21 1.71
N THR A 44 5.40 -8.59 2.19
CA THR A 44 4.14 -8.23 1.57
C THR A 44 3.36 -7.34 2.54
N ALA A 45 2.91 -6.20 2.04
CA ALA A 45 2.07 -5.28 2.79
C ALA A 45 0.64 -5.45 2.36
N LYS A 46 -0.27 -5.62 3.32
CA LYS A 46 -1.71 -5.70 3.08
C LYS A 46 -2.36 -4.56 3.85
N ILE A 47 -2.99 -3.65 3.14
CA ILE A 47 -3.59 -2.47 3.75
C ILE A 47 -5.07 -2.45 3.42
N MET A 48 -5.90 -2.42 4.48
CA MET A 48 -7.35 -2.31 4.32
C MET A 48 -7.74 -0.86 4.17
N CYS A 49 -8.64 -0.61 3.22
CA CYS A 49 -9.17 0.70 2.94
C CYS A 49 -10.69 0.65 3.05
N THR A 50 -11.29 1.72 3.55
CA THR A 50 -12.74 1.80 3.68
C THR A 50 -13.39 2.61 2.56
N SER A 51 -12.60 3.28 1.74
CA SER A 51 -13.11 4.08 0.63
C SER A 51 -12.15 4.02 -0.54
N ILE A 52 -12.67 4.38 -1.70
CA ILE A 52 -11.85 4.44 -2.91
C ILE A 52 -10.82 5.57 -2.82
N ASP A 53 -11.13 6.62 -2.08
CA ASP A 53 -10.18 7.72 -1.90
C ASP A 53 -8.92 7.25 -1.20
N GLU A 54 -9.05 6.35 -0.23
CA GLU A 54 -7.89 5.77 0.44
C GLU A 54 -7.06 4.92 -0.51
N VAL A 55 -7.75 4.16 -1.37
CA VAL A 55 -7.06 3.35 -2.39
C VAL A 55 -6.28 4.26 -3.33
N VAL A 56 -6.89 5.35 -3.76
CA VAL A 56 -6.24 6.30 -4.67
C VAL A 56 -4.98 6.88 -4.03
N GLU A 57 -5.04 7.21 -2.74
CA GLU A 57 -3.87 7.73 -2.03
C GLU A 57 -2.73 6.71 -2.01
N LEU A 58 -3.04 5.43 -1.78
CA LEU A 58 -2.03 4.39 -1.77
C LEU A 58 -1.46 4.14 -3.16
N VAL A 59 -2.30 4.20 -4.18
CA VAL A 59 -1.84 4.06 -5.57
C VAL A 59 -0.89 5.20 -5.92
N ARG A 60 -1.23 6.40 -5.50
CA ARG A 60 -0.39 7.57 -5.74
C ARG A 60 0.96 7.41 -5.04
N GLU A 61 0.95 6.96 -3.80
CA GLU A 61 2.17 6.71 -3.05
C GLU A 61 3.02 5.63 -3.75
N ALA A 62 2.38 4.55 -4.18
CA ALA A 62 3.08 3.47 -4.87
C ALA A 62 3.80 3.98 -6.12
N GLY A 63 3.16 4.90 -6.85
CA GLY A 63 3.76 5.47 -8.04
C GLY A 63 4.99 6.33 -7.77
N GLU A 64 5.10 6.84 -6.54
CA GLU A 64 6.22 7.69 -6.14
C GLU A 64 7.32 6.93 -5.43
N MET A 65 7.09 5.67 -5.05
CA MET A 65 8.08 4.88 -4.35
C MET A 65 9.11 4.30 -5.30
N ASP A 66 10.30 4.04 -4.79
CA ASP A 66 11.33 3.33 -5.56
C ASP A 66 10.86 1.92 -5.87
N LYS A 67 11.18 1.46 -7.05
CA LYS A 67 10.81 0.11 -7.48
C LYS A 67 11.91 -0.88 -7.14
N ASP A 68 11.49 -2.08 -6.76
CA ASP A 68 12.40 -3.17 -6.42
C ASP A 68 12.63 -4.02 -7.67
N ASN A 69 13.40 -3.46 -8.60
CA ASN A 69 13.72 -4.15 -9.87
C ASN A 69 15.23 -4.18 -10.08
#